data_c8ad0b166eabef3b3b02378f423ce372
#
_entry.id   c8ad0b166eabef3b3b02378f423ce372
#
_cell.length_a   1.000
_cell.length_b   1.000
_cell.length_c   1.000
_cell.angle_alpha   90.00
_cell.angle_beta   90.00
_cell.angle_gamma   90.00
#
_symmetry.space_group_name_H-M   'P 1'
#
loop_
_entity.id
_entity.type
_entity.pdbx_description
1 polymer ?
#
loop_
_entity_poly.entity_id
_entity_poly.type
_entity_poly.pdbx_seq_one_letter_code
_entity_poly.pdbx_strand_id
1 'polypeptide(L)'
;MISVCMATYNGGKFIREQLESILSQLPADEAEVVVADDGSTDDTLQVVGSFKDVRIRILPAEGHLGPVHNFERALRAAKGDVLFLADQDDIWLPGKVERVVEELKSCDLILHDAYMLYQGEAPSVWNRGKRMCEIRPYKPGVFRNWFMNGFTGCCMAFRRTVLEKGLPFPKNIPMHDQWIGIVGECFFKVGYISEPLIEYRQHSGTATHIGNSPAGILQKIKWRLNLLKVLIFSSNV
;
A
#
# COMPACT_ATOMS: atom_id res chain seq x y z
N MET A 1 -8.98 10.95 12.90
CA MET A 1 -7.50 10.74 12.96
C MET A 1 -7.03 9.99 11.73
N ILE A 2 -5.83 10.31 11.18
CA ILE A 2 -5.21 9.67 10.01
C ILE A 2 -4.06 8.77 10.47
N SER A 3 -3.95 7.54 9.95
CA SER A 3 -2.78 6.69 10.09
C SER A 3 -2.17 6.38 8.73
N VAL A 4 -0.89 6.63 8.57
CA VAL A 4 -0.10 6.16 7.43
C VAL A 4 0.62 4.89 7.85
N CYS A 5 0.30 3.77 7.22
CA CYS A 5 0.90 2.47 7.48
C CYS A 5 2.02 2.22 6.48
N MET A 6 3.26 2.21 6.96
CA MET A 6 4.45 2.07 6.14
C MET A 6 5.18 0.76 6.46
N ALA A 7 5.43 -0.04 5.43
CA ALA A 7 6.30 -1.21 5.53
C ALA A 7 7.70 -0.84 5.00
N THR A 8 8.75 -1.23 5.75
CA THR A 8 10.13 -0.92 5.38
C THR A 8 11.02 -2.17 5.40
N TYR A 9 11.96 -2.24 4.46
CA TYR A 9 13.05 -3.20 4.43
C TYR A 9 14.19 -2.69 3.55
N ASN A 10 15.34 -2.37 4.15
CA ASN A 10 16.53 -1.84 3.47
C ASN A 10 16.22 -0.66 2.53
N GLY A 11 15.48 0.33 3.05
CA GLY A 11 15.01 1.49 2.32
C GLY A 11 15.76 2.80 2.63
N GLY A 12 16.89 2.74 3.35
CA GLY A 12 17.63 3.91 3.85
C GLY A 12 17.88 4.98 2.80
N LYS A 13 18.11 4.57 1.56
CA LYS A 13 18.36 5.47 0.42
C LYS A 13 17.17 6.38 0.07
N PHE A 14 15.94 5.95 0.32
CA PHE A 14 14.74 6.62 -0.18
C PHE A 14 13.81 7.15 0.93
N ILE A 15 13.81 6.49 2.08
CA ILE A 15 12.83 6.70 3.14
C ILE A 15 12.78 8.13 3.68
N ARG A 16 13.88 8.88 3.60
CA ARG A 16 13.92 10.29 4.01
C ARG A 16 12.96 11.12 3.15
N GLU A 17 13.12 11.06 1.84
CA GLU A 17 12.30 11.80 0.88
C GLU A 17 10.81 11.42 0.99
N GLN A 18 10.53 10.14 1.16
CA GLN A 18 9.18 9.65 1.36
C GLN A 18 8.57 10.19 2.66
N LEU A 19 9.27 10.12 3.79
CA LEU A 19 8.76 10.64 5.07
C LEU A 19 8.57 12.17 5.04
N GLU A 20 9.48 12.91 4.43
CA GLU A 20 9.33 14.36 4.26
C GLU A 20 8.08 14.70 3.45
N SER A 21 7.82 13.98 2.36
CA SER A 21 6.63 14.17 1.52
C SER A 21 5.33 13.84 2.25
N ILE A 22 5.32 12.84 3.12
CA ILE A 22 4.19 12.43 3.95
C ILE A 22 3.94 13.45 5.07
N LEU A 23 4.97 13.73 5.88
CA LEU A 23 4.84 14.55 7.08
C LEU A 23 4.44 16.00 6.78
N SER A 24 4.84 16.52 5.60
CA SER A 24 4.47 17.86 5.15
C SER A 24 2.97 18.04 4.91
N GLN A 25 2.22 16.95 4.74
CA GLN A 25 0.78 16.97 4.44
C GLN A 25 -0.10 16.49 5.61
N LEU A 26 0.51 15.88 6.61
CA LEU A 26 -0.24 15.35 7.75
C LEU A 26 -0.49 16.43 8.79
N PRO A 27 -1.70 16.50 9.39
CA PRO A 27 -1.97 17.39 10.53
C PRO A 27 -1.07 17.03 11.73
N ALA A 28 -0.71 18.04 12.52
CA ALA A 28 0.24 17.87 13.62
C ALA A 28 -0.30 16.95 14.73
N ASP A 29 -1.60 17.11 15.09
CA ASP A 29 -2.16 16.49 16.29
C ASP A 29 -3.07 15.29 16.01
N GLU A 30 -3.51 15.11 14.76
CA GLU A 30 -4.50 14.10 14.38
C GLU A 30 -3.98 13.10 13.35
N ALA A 31 -2.68 12.84 13.36
CA ALA A 31 -2.07 11.88 12.45
C ALA A 31 -0.94 11.08 13.10
N GLU A 32 -0.69 9.89 12.56
CA GLU A 32 0.48 9.07 12.86
C GLU A 32 1.06 8.43 11.59
N VAL A 33 2.35 8.14 11.61
CA VAL A 33 3.03 7.28 10.66
C VAL A 33 3.50 6.04 11.41
N VAL A 34 2.88 4.91 11.14
CA VAL A 34 3.22 3.62 11.77
C VAL A 34 4.19 2.89 10.86
N VAL A 35 5.45 2.82 11.29
CA VAL A 35 6.52 2.15 10.55
C VAL A 35 6.69 0.74 11.07
N ALA A 36 6.43 -0.27 10.22
CA ALA A 36 6.73 -1.65 10.46
C ALA A 36 7.97 -2.05 9.64
N ASP A 37 9.09 -2.22 10.33
CA ASP A 37 10.34 -2.64 9.70
C ASP A 37 10.47 -4.15 9.67
N ASP A 38 10.91 -4.69 8.53
CA ASP A 38 11.03 -6.13 8.26
C ASP A 38 12.46 -6.66 8.52
N GLY A 39 13.17 -6.04 9.45
CA GLY A 39 14.54 -6.43 9.81
C GLY A 39 15.60 -5.79 8.90
N SER A 40 15.51 -4.50 8.63
CA SER A 40 16.50 -3.75 7.87
C SER A 40 17.90 -3.87 8.49
N THR A 41 18.91 -4.01 7.64
CA THR A 41 20.32 -4.11 8.01
C THR A 41 21.13 -2.88 7.56
N ASP A 42 20.50 -1.99 6.80
CA ASP A 42 21.05 -0.70 6.38
C ASP A 42 20.70 0.42 7.39
N ASP A 43 20.84 1.67 6.99
CA ASP A 43 20.58 2.84 7.83
C ASP A 43 19.09 3.24 7.90
N THR A 44 18.14 2.41 7.39
CA THR A 44 16.70 2.71 7.35
C THR A 44 16.16 3.21 8.69
N LEU A 45 16.34 2.43 9.76
CA LEU A 45 15.82 2.81 11.08
C LEU A 45 16.53 4.02 11.69
N GLN A 46 17.82 4.21 11.40
CA GLN A 46 18.56 5.38 11.80
C GLN A 46 18.00 6.64 11.13
N VAL A 47 17.71 6.56 9.83
CA VAL A 47 17.11 7.68 9.07
C VAL A 47 15.73 8.00 9.64
N VAL A 48 14.84 7.00 9.84
CA VAL A 48 13.49 7.21 10.42
C VAL A 48 13.60 7.88 11.80
N GLY A 49 14.47 7.37 12.69
CA GLY A 49 14.65 7.91 14.04
C GLY A 49 15.25 9.34 14.04
N SER A 50 15.94 9.76 12.99
CA SER A 50 16.53 11.09 12.88
C SER A 50 15.51 12.22 12.72
N PHE A 51 14.27 11.92 12.30
CA PHE A 51 13.20 12.93 12.15
C PHE A 51 12.75 13.53 13.48
N LYS A 52 12.84 12.74 14.58
CA LYS A 52 12.36 13.19 15.92
C LYS A 52 10.93 13.74 15.90
N ASP A 53 10.10 13.30 14.97
CA ASP A 53 8.70 13.71 14.83
C ASP A 53 7.81 12.78 15.66
N VAL A 54 7.02 13.37 16.55
CA VAL A 54 6.16 12.62 17.49
C VAL A 54 5.07 11.81 16.80
N ARG A 55 4.75 12.13 15.57
CA ARG A 55 3.80 11.38 14.75
C ARG A 55 4.36 10.05 14.24
N ILE A 56 5.70 9.89 14.19
CA ILE A 56 6.34 8.64 13.74
C ILE A 56 6.40 7.65 14.90
N ARG A 57 5.86 6.47 14.66
CA ARG A 57 5.91 5.35 15.60
C ARG A 57 6.48 4.10 14.91
N ILE A 58 7.67 3.71 15.35
CA ILE A 58 8.34 2.49 14.87
C ILE A 58 7.85 1.31 15.71
N LEU A 59 7.38 0.25 15.06
CA LEU A 59 6.98 -0.98 15.75
C LEU A 59 8.21 -1.82 16.16
N PRO A 60 8.12 -2.59 17.26
CA PRO A 60 9.16 -3.54 17.61
C PRO A 60 9.47 -4.51 16.47
N ALA A 61 10.73 -4.89 16.31
CA ALA A 61 11.12 -5.86 15.29
C ALA A 61 10.57 -7.26 15.60
N GLU A 62 10.09 -7.96 14.56
CA GLU A 62 9.61 -9.35 14.64
C GLU A 62 10.34 -10.28 13.65
N GLY A 63 11.47 -9.82 13.08
CA GLY A 63 12.25 -10.54 12.08
C GLY A 63 11.75 -10.26 10.65
N HIS A 64 12.20 -11.07 9.69
CA HIS A 64 11.89 -10.90 8.27
C HIS A 64 10.65 -11.73 7.90
N LEU A 65 9.48 -11.09 7.85
CA LEU A 65 8.17 -11.71 7.65
C LEU A 65 7.60 -11.49 6.24
N GLY A 66 8.22 -10.60 5.49
CA GLY A 66 7.78 -10.18 4.16
C GLY A 66 6.69 -9.08 4.15
N PRO A 67 6.46 -8.44 3.00
CA PRO A 67 5.65 -7.23 2.90
C PRO A 67 4.20 -7.42 3.35
N VAL A 68 3.58 -8.57 3.07
CA VAL A 68 2.17 -8.82 3.45
C VAL A 68 1.99 -8.78 4.96
N HIS A 69 2.84 -9.51 5.71
CA HIS A 69 2.77 -9.53 7.17
C HIS A 69 3.18 -8.19 7.77
N ASN A 70 4.14 -7.52 7.17
CA ASN A 70 4.63 -6.24 7.67
C ASN A 70 3.57 -5.15 7.54
N PHE A 71 2.83 -5.10 6.43
CA PHE A 71 1.65 -4.23 6.31
C PHE A 71 0.55 -4.62 7.29
N GLU A 72 0.29 -5.92 7.51
CA GLU A 72 -0.70 -6.34 8.51
C GLU A 72 -0.34 -5.85 9.92
N ARG A 73 0.94 -5.91 10.31
CA ARG A 73 1.43 -5.38 11.59
C ARG A 73 1.20 -3.88 11.72
N ALA A 74 1.57 -3.10 10.71
CA ALA A 74 1.35 -1.66 10.68
C ALA A 74 -0.14 -1.32 10.81
N LEU A 75 -0.99 -1.98 10.03
CA LEU A 75 -2.43 -1.79 10.02
C LEU A 75 -3.09 -2.16 11.35
N ARG A 76 -2.70 -3.26 11.98
CA ARG A 76 -3.19 -3.65 13.32
C ARG A 76 -2.82 -2.64 14.40
N ALA A 77 -1.65 -2.05 14.30
CA ALA A 77 -1.16 -1.06 15.24
C ALA A 77 -1.73 0.34 15.01
N ALA A 78 -2.24 0.63 13.82
CA ALA A 78 -2.79 1.93 13.45
C ALA A 78 -4.02 2.30 14.29
N LYS A 79 -4.16 3.60 14.65
CA LYS A 79 -5.23 4.12 15.51
C LYS A 79 -6.25 4.99 14.75
N GLY A 80 -5.90 5.47 13.56
CA GLY A 80 -6.73 6.39 12.78
C GLY A 80 -7.96 5.75 12.15
N ASP A 81 -8.97 6.56 11.85
CA ASP A 81 -10.19 6.16 11.15
C ASP A 81 -10.00 6.09 9.64
N VAL A 82 -9.02 6.84 9.15
CA VAL A 82 -8.57 6.86 7.76
C VAL A 82 -7.16 6.29 7.72
N LEU A 83 -6.97 5.28 6.88
CA LEU A 83 -5.72 4.54 6.76
C LEU A 83 -5.16 4.72 5.35
N PHE A 84 -3.90 5.12 5.26
CA PHE A 84 -3.14 5.17 4.02
C PHE A 84 -2.09 4.06 4.04
N LEU A 85 -1.89 3.38 2.92
CA LEU A 85 -0.72 2.53 2.72
C LEU A 85 0.41 3.35 2.09
N ALA A 86 1.64 3.10 2.53
CA ALA A 86 2.82 3.74 1.98
C ALA A 86 3.97 2.74 1.86
N ASP A 87 4.58 2.68 0.69
CA ASP A 87 5.88 2.04 0.50
C ASP A 87 6.98 3.02 0.92
N GLN A 88 8.17 2.53 1.17
CA GLN A 88 9.29 3.31 1.72
C GLN A 88 10.00 4.23 0.72
N ASP A 89 9.72 4.06 -0.56
CA ASP A 89 10.53 4.53 -1.69
C ASP A 89 9.81 5.42 -2.69
N ASP A 90 8.53 5.75 -2.44
CA ASP A 90 7.73 6.67 -3.26
C ASP A 90 7.89 8.14 -2.82
N ILE A 91 7.17 9.04 -3.49
CA ILE A 91 7.05 10.46 -3.09
C ILE A 91 5.57 10.85 -3.18
N TRP A 92 5.00 11.35 -2.08
CA TRP A 92 3.64 11.87 -2.09
C TRP A 92 3.59 13.27 -2.71
N LEU A 93 2.76 13.46 -3.72
CA LEU A 93 2.55 14.76 -4.33
C LEU A 93 1.69 15.67 -3.43
N PRO A 94 1.91 16.99 -3.48
CA PRO A 94 1.14 17.95 -2.69
C PRO A 94 -0.38 17.79 -2.88
N GLY A 95 -1.13 17.85 -1.77
CA GLY A 95 -2.59 17.73 -1.79
C GLY A 95 -3.13 16.31 -1.76
N LYS A 96 -2.29 15.27 -1.75
CA LYS A 96 -2.74 13.86 -1.70
C LYS A 96 -3.67 13.62 -0.51
N VAL A 97 -3.25 14.00 0.68
CA VAL A 97 -4.02 13.72 1.91
C VAL A 97 -5.38 14.39 1.84
N GLU A 98 -5.43 15.69 1.53
CA GLU A 98 -6.67 16.46 1.43
C GLU A 98 -7.62 15.86 0.37
N ARG A 99 -7.10 15.59 -0.84
CA ARG A 99 -7.87 15.06 -1.96
C ARG A 99 -8.48 13.69 -1.65
N VAL A 100 -7.70 12.80 -1.02
CA VAL A 100 -8.16 11.46 -0.65
C VAL A 100 -9.17 11.50 0.49
N VAL A 101 -8.93 12.32 1.53
CA VAL A 101 -9.86 12.46 2.66
C VAL A 101 -11.20 13.03 2.20
N GLU A 102 -11.20 13.99 1.26
CA GLU A 102 -12.45 14.53 0.68
C GLU A 102 -13.24 13.44 -0.04
N GLU A 103 -12.61 12.65 -0.89
CA GLU A 103 -13.29 11.55 -1.62
C GLU A 103 -13.80 10.46 -0.68
N LEU A 104 -13.09 10.17 0.40
CA LEU A 104 -13.52 9.21 1.41
C LEU A 104 -14.80 9.64 2.16
N LYS A 105 -15.30 10.87 1.98
CA LYS A 105 -16.64 11.26 2.48
C LYS A 105 -17.74 10.54 1.70
N SER A 106 -17.49 10.15 0.47
CA SER A 106 -18.46 9.53 -0.44
C SER A 106 -18.28 8.03 -0.68
N CYS A 107 -17.15 7.46 -0.24
CA CYS A 107 -16.80 6.04 -0.40
C CYS A 107 -15.96 5.55 0.79
N ASP A 108 -15.65 4.26 0.81
CA ASP A 108 -14.99 3.60 1.94
C ASP A 108 -13.52 3.23 1.64
N LEU A 109 -13.21 3.02 0.36
CA LEU A 109 -11.87 2.76 -0.14
C LEU A 109 -11.62 3.60 -1.39
N ILE A 110 -10.46 4.22 -1.45
CA ILE A 110 -9.97 4.97 -2.62
C ILE A 110 -8.74 4.28 -3.17
N LEU A 111 -8.68 4.22 -4.50
CA LEU A 111 -7.49 4.01 -5.29
C LEU A 111 -7.23 5.26 -6.12
N HIS A 112 -5.99 5.74 -6.19
CA HIS A 112 -5.61 6.86 -7.05
C HIS A 112 -4.53 6.46 -8.06
N ASP A 113 -4.28 7.30 -9.05
CA ASP A 113 -3.23 7.10 -10.03
C ASP A 113 -1.85 7.55 -9.53
N ALA A 114 -0.80 7.23 -10.26
CA ALA A 114 0.59 7.56 -9.95
C ALA A 114 1.37 7.95 -11.20
N TYR A 115 2.36 8.82 -11.06
CA TYR A 115 3.43 8.97 -12.03
C TYR A 115 4.51 7.91 -11.80
N MET A 116 5.03 7.33 -12.89
CA MET A 116 6.12 6.37 -12.82
C MET A 116 7.47 7.10 -12.75
N LEU A 117 8.20 6.92 -11.66
CA LEU A 117 9.54 7.45 -11.46
C LEU A 117 10.58 6.32 -11.53
N TYR A 118 11.43 6.35 -12.54
CA TYR A 118 12.47 5.34 -12.72
C TYR A 118 13.82 5.86 -12.25
N GLN A 119 14.46 5.10 -11.36
CA GLN A 119 15.86 5.33 -10.96
C GLN A 119 16.74 4.19 -11.48
N GLY A 120 17.67 4.51 -12.38
CA GLY A 120 18.50 3.55 -13.10
C GLY A 120 17.89 3.17 -14.44
N GLU A 121 18.22 1.96 -14.95
CA GLU A 121 17.61 1.46 -16.16
C GLU A 121 16.15 1.07 -15.91
N ALA A 122 15.23 1.67 -16.67
CA ALA A 122 13.82 1.31 -16.59
C ALA A 122 13.64 -0.17 -16.94
N PRO A 123 12.80 -0.93 -16.20
CA PRO A 123 12.59 -2.37 -16.45
C PRO A 123 12.09 -2.70 -17.85
N SER A 124 11.47 -1.74 -18.52
CA SER A 124 11.18 -1.82 -19.94
C SER A 124 11.05 -0.42 -20.55
N VAL A 125 11.43 -0.29 -21.82
CA VAL A 125 11.27 0.96 -22.60
C VAL A 125 9.79 1.38 -22.68
N TRP A 126 8.86 0.43 -22.58
CA TRP A 126 7.42 0.64 -22.66
C TRP A 126 6.84 1.44 -21.51
N ASN A 127 7.48 1.45 -20.36
CA ASN A 127 6.93 2.05 -19.13
C ASN A 127 7.49 3.45 -18.83
N ARG A 128 8.43 3.94 -19.62
CA ARG A 128 9.02 5.28 -19.42
C ARG A 128 7.98 6.38 -19.64
N GLY A 129 7.83 7.26 -18.64
CA GLY A 129 6.95 8.42 -18.70
C GLY A 129 5.45 8.10 -18.68
N LYS A 130 5.08 6.83 -18.44
CA LYS A 130 3.68 6.43 -18.32
C LYS A 130 3.15 6.65 -16.91
N ARG A 131 1.82 6.78 -16.84
CA ARG A 131 1.08 6.74 -15.58
C ARG A 131 0.77 5.30 -15.19
N MET A 132 0.50 5.05 -13.91
CA MET A 132 0.15 3.72 -13.42
C MET A 132 -1.09 3.16 -14.12
N CYS A 133 -2.11 3.98 -14.36
CA CYS A 133 -3.34 3.58 -15.04
C CYS A 133 -3.13 3.08 -16.48
N GLU A 134 -2.05 3.48 -17.16
CA GLU A 134 -1.72 3.02 -18.51
C GLU A 134 -1.06 1.63 -18.51
N ILE A 135 -0.39 1.28 -17.38
CA ILE A 135 0.34 0.01 -17.22
C ILE A 135 -0.52 -1.02 -16.52
N ARG A 136 -1.19 -0.59 -15.46
CA ARG A 136 -2.02 -1.42 -14.58
C ARG A 136 -3.36 -0.74 -14.33
N PRO A 137 -4.26 -0.72 -15.32
CA PRO A 137 -5.52 -0.02 -15.18
C PRO A 137 -6.40 -0.68 -14.11
N TYR A 138 -6.80 0.11 -13.11
CA TYR A 138 -7.89 -0.29 -12.24
C TYR A 138 -9.19 -0.30 -13.04
N LYS A 139 -9.95 -1.36 -12.89
CA LYS A 139 -11.34 -1.45 -13.34
C LYS A 139 -12.14 -2.15 -12.27
N PRO A 140 -13.31 -1.62 -11.87
CA PRO A 140 -14.12 -2.22 -10.83
C PRO A 140 -14.57 -3.64 -11.22
N GLY A 141 -14.68 -4.49 -10.23
CA GLY A 141 -15.20 -5.85 -10.36
C GLY A 141 -14.38 -6.90 -9.62
N VAL A 142 -15.01 -7.51 -8.60
CA VAL A 142 -14.40 -8.52 -7.72
C VAL A 142 -13.72 -9.64 -8.50
N PHE A 143 -14.41 -10.25 -9.47
CA PHE A 143 -13.85 -11.35 -10.27
C PHE A 143 -12.67 -10.92 -11.13
N ARG A 144 -12.72 -9.69 -11.68
CA ARG A 144 -11.63 -9.15 -12.45
C ARG A 144 -10.39 -8.96 -11.58
N ASN A 145 -10.54 -8.29 -10.44
CA ASN A 145 -9.44 -8.00 -9.52
C ASN A 145 -8.96 -9.25 -8.75
N TRP A 146 -9.81 -10.24 -8.57
CA TRP A 146 -9.42 -11.56 -8.12
C TRP A 146 -8.48 -12.26 -9.12
N PHE A 147 -8.77 -12.13 -10.42
CA PHE A 147 -7.96 -12.75 -11.48
C PHE A 147 -6.71 -11.93 -11.83
N MET A 148 -6.87 -10.63 -12.01
CA MET A 148 -5.80 -9.68 -12.34
C MET A 148 -5.86 -8.52 -11.35
N ASN A 149 -4.92 -8.49 -10.38
CA ASN A 149 -4.86 -7.43 -9.39
C ASN A 149 -4.70 -6.05 -10.05
N GLY A 150 -5.72 -5.20 -9.96
CA GLY A 150 -5.69 -3.80 -10.40
C GLY A 150 -5.34 -2.82 -9.29
N PHE A 151 -5.23 -3.29 -8.03
CA PHE A 151 -4.87 -2.45 -6.90
C PHE A 151 -3.36 -2.30 -6.78
N THR A 152 -2.92 -1.15 -6.28
CA THR A 152 -1.53 -0.83 -5.98
C THR A 152 -1.51 -0.22 -4.59
N GLY A 153 -0.83 -0.86 -3.63
CA GLY A 153 -0.91 -0.55 -2.20
C GLY A 153 -0.65 0.92 -1.88
N CYS A 154 0.47 1.48 -2.33
CA CYS A 154 0.84 2.88 -2.07
C CYS A 154 -0.13 3.92 -2.69
N CYS A 155 -1.01 3.48 -3.60
CA CYS A 155 -2.10 4.28 -4.16
C CYS A 155 -3.42 4.12 -3.39
N MET A 156 -3.45 3.38 -2.27
CA MET A 156 -4.68 3.06 -1.56
C MET A 156 -4.81 3.82 -0.24
N ALA A 157 -6.05 4.25 0.03
CA ALA A 157 -6.47 4.68 1.36
C ALA A 157 -7.91 4.21 1.61
N PHE A 158 -8.25 3.97 2.86
CA PHE A 158 -9.55 3.41 3.21
C PHE A 158 -9.96 3.73 4.66
N ARG A 159 -11.25 3.60 4.93
CA ARG A 159 -11.81 3.72 6.27
C ARG A 159 -11.46 2.51 7.12
N ARG A 160 -11.39 2.69 8.42
CA ARG A 160 -11.12 1.61 9.40
C ARG A 160 -12.10 0.44 9.26
N THR A 161 -13.35 0.67 8.91
CA THR A 161 -14.37 -0.37 8.69
C THR A 161 -13.95 -1.39 7.62
N VAL A 162 -13.23 -0.95 6.57
CA VAL A 162 -12.67 -1.85 5.55
C VAL A 162 -11.56 -2.73 6.16
N LEU A 163 -10.71 -2.14 7.01
CA LEU A 163 -9.66 -2.89 7.70
C LEU A 163 -10.25 -3.93 8.64
N GLU A 164 -11.23 -3.57 9.45
CA GLU A 164 -11.88 -4.47 10.42
C GLU A 164 -12.51 -5.69 9.71
N LYS A 165 -13.09 -5.49 8.53
CA LYS A 165 -13.62 -6.59 7.71
C LYS A 165 -12.50 -7.41 7.05
N GLY A 166 -11.36 -6.80 6.74
CA GLY A 166 -10.24 -7.45 6.07
C GLY A 166 -9.27 -8.19 7.01
N LEU A 167 -9.29 -7.93 8.31
CA LEU A 167 -8.41 -8.57 9.29
C LEU A 167 -9.05 -9.83 9.92
N PRO A 168 -8.24 -10.84 10.27
CA PRO A 168 -6.81 -11.03 9.93
C PRO A 168 -6.61 -11.30 8.44
N PHE A 169 -5.42 -10.97 7.92
CA PHE A 169 -5.12 -11.35 6.55
C PHE A 169 -5.10 -12.87 6.39
N PRO A 170 -5.70 -13.41 5.32
CA PRO A 170 -5.65 -14.84 5.09
C PRO A 170 -4.22 -15.31 4.84
N LYS A 171 -3.90 -16.49 5.33
CA LYS A 171 -2.59 -17.11 5.05
C LYS A 171 -2.41 -17.36 3.54
N ASN A 172 -1.22 -17.09 3.03
CA ASN A 172 -0.84 -17.36 1.64
C ASN A 172 -1.66 -16.55 0.60
N ILE A 173 -1.97 -15.29 0.89
CA ILE A 173 -2.44 -14.36 -0.13
C ILE A 173 -1.27 -13.86 -0.97
N PRO A 174 -1.51 -13.44 -2.23
CA PRO A 174 -0.43 -12.94 -3.08
C PRO A 174 0.15 -11.61 -2.59
N MET A 175 -0.74 -10.65 -2.26
CA MET A 175 -0.39 -9.31 -1.80
C MET A 175 -1.51 -8.73 -0.94
N HIS A 176 -1.15 -7.86 0.00
CA HIS A 176 -2.06 -7.18 0.91
C HIS A 176 -3.03 -6.25 0.18
N ASP A 177 -2.55 -5.54 -0.85
CA ASP A 177 -3.33 -4.60 -1.66
C ASP A 177 -4.46 -5.31 -2.42
N GLN A 178 -4.19 -6.46 -3.02
CA GLN A 178 -5.20 -7.26 -3.69
C GLN A 178 -6.28 -7.73 -2.71
N TRP A 179 -5.88 -8.19 -1.53
CA TRP A 179 -6.82 -8.64 -0.51
C TRP A 179 -7.72 -7.50 -0.02
N ILE A 180 -7.14 -6.38 0.41
CA ILE A 180 -7.89 -5.20 0.89
C ILE A 180 -8.82 -4.68 -0.22
N GLY A 181 -8.32 -4.61 -1.45
CA GLY A 181 -9.11 -4.16 -2.59
C GLY A 181 -10.31 -5.07 -2.89
N ILE A 182 -10.13 -6.39 -2.83
CA ILE A 182 -11.22 -7.36 -3.00
C ILE A 182 -12.26 -7.24 -1.86
N VAL A 183 -11.81 -7.09 -0.61
CA VAL A 183 -12.73 -6.81 0.53
C VAL A 183 -13.51 -5.52 0.29
N GLY A 184 -12.83 -4.48 -0.18
CA GLY A 184 -13.45 -3.22 -0.57
C GLY A 184 -14.56 -3.41 -1.61
N GLU A 185 -14.27 -4.12 -2.69
CA GLU A 185 -15.25 -4.35 -3.77
C GLU A 185 -16.40 -5.29 -3.39
N CYS A 186 -16.18 -6.21 -2.44
CA CYS A 186 -17.23 -7.12 -1.99
C CYS A 186 -18.23 -6.48 -1.04
N PHE A 187 -17.78 -5.58 -0.17
CA PHE A 187 -18.57 -5.17 0.99
C PHE A 187 -18.73 -3.65 1.13
N PHE A 188 -18.00 -2.86 0.36
CA PHE A 188 -17.89 -1.42 0.51
C PHE A 188 -17.95 -0.68 -0.82
N LYS A 189 -18.05 0.64 -0.76
CA LYS A 189 -18.00 1.49 -1.94
C LYS A 189 -16.55 1.88 -2.25
N VAL A 190 -16.05 1.45 -3.41
CA VAL A 190 -14.71 1.78 -3.91
C VAL A 190 -14.78 2.95 -4.87
N GLY A 191 -13.96 3.98 -4.63
CA GLY A 191 -13.77 5.13 -5.49
C GLY A 191 -12.41 5.08 -6.21
N TYR A 192 -12.33 5.81 -7.34
CA TYR A 192 -11.09 5.97 -8.10
C TYR A 192 -10.84 7.43 -8.44
N ILE A 193 -9.66 7.92 -8.05
CA ILE A 193 -9.16 9.26 -8.41
C ILE A 193 -8.23 9.09 -9.59
N SER A 194 -8.58 9.65 -10.74
CA SER A 194 -7.75 9.58 -11.97
C SER A 194 -6.53 10.50 -11.93
N GLU A 195 -6.42 11.35 -10.92
CA GLU A 195 -5.28 12.24 -10.69
C GLU A 195 -4.12 11.44 -10.07
N PRO A 196 -2.88 11.57 -10.59
CA PRO A 196 -1.72 11.00 -9.93
C PRO A 196 -1.38 11.78 -8.66
N LEU A 197 -1.33 11.09 -7.53
CA LEU A 197 -1.07 11.69 -6.22
C LEU A 197 0.24 11.21 -5.59
N ILE A 198 1.00 10.39 -6.30
CA ILE A 198 2.38 9.98 -5.95
C ILE A 198 3.26 9.90 -7.18
N GLU A 199 4.55 9.98 -6.95
CA GLU A 199 5.57 9.44 -7.83
C GLU A 199 5.94 8.04 -7.34
N TYR A 200 5.54 7.02 -8.11
CA TYR A 200 5.80 5.61 -7.82
C TYR A 200 7.19 5.24 -8.32
N ARG A 201 8.09 4.97 -7.39
CA ARG A 201 9.48 4.71 -7.70
C ARG A 201 9.73 3.25 -8.09
N GLN A 202 10.47 3.05 -9.17
CA GLN A 202 10.96 1.76 -9.63
C GLN A 202 12.48 1.78 -9.66
N HIS A 203 13.11 0.84 -8.97
CA HIS A 203 14.56 0.64 -8.92
C HIS A 203 14.90 -0.86 -8.81
N SER A 204 16.16 -1.22 -8.84
CA SER A 204 16.60 -2.64 -8.82
C SER A 204 16.21 -3.42 -7.56
N GLY A 205 15.98 -2.72 -6.43
CA GLY A 205 15.57 -3.30 -5.15
C GLY A 205 14.05 -3.31 -4.90
N THR A 206 13.23 -2.86 -5.86
CA THR A 206 11.78 -2.82 -5.68
C THR A 206 11.20 -4.23 -5.54
N ALA A 207 10.41 -4.48 -4.49
CA ALA A 207 9.85 -5.80 -4.19
C ALA A 207 8.89 -6.31 -5.26
N THR A 208 8.20 -5.41 -5.97
CA THR A 208 7.23 -5.75 -7.01
C THR A 208 7.57 -5.07 -8.32
N HIS A 209 8.09 -5.83 -9.27
CA HIS A 209 8.24 -5.34 -10.65
C HIS A 209 6.90 -5.37 -11.37
N ILE A 210 6.43 -4.21 -11.83
CA ILE A 210 5.18 -4.11 -12.58
C ILE A 210 5.31 -4.87 -13.90
N GLY A 211 4.41 -5.84 -14.11
CA GLY A 211 4.32 -6.63 -15.35
C GLY A 211 4.88 -8.05 -15.26
N ASN A 212 5.76 -8.39 -14.32
CA ASN A 212 6.33 -9.72 -14.21
C ASN A 212 6.24 -10.26 -12.76
N SER A 213 5.28 -11.16 -12.53
CA SER A 213 5.29 -11.95 -11.30
C SER A 213 6.17 -13.18 -11.51
N PRO A 214 7.23 -13.40 -10.71
CA PRO A 214 8.09 -14.58 -10.80
C PRO A 214 7.39 -15.87 -10.39
N ALA A 215 6.18 -15.78 -9.80
CA ALA A 215 5.42 -16.93 -9.32
C ALA A 215 4.96 -17.82 -10.47
N GLY A 216 5.20 -19.13 -10.35
CA GLY A 216 4.72 -20.14 -11.28
C GLY A 216 3.18 -20.26 -11.32
N ILE A 217 2.66 -20.88 -12.37
CA ILE A 217 1.21 -21.04 -12.61
C ILE A 217 0.51 -21.72 -11.42
N LEU A 218 1.09 -22.77 -10.86
CA LEU A 218 0.54 -23.50 -9.72
C LEU A 218 0.40 -22.61 -8.48
N GLN A 219 1.40 -21.75 -8.21
CA GLN A 219 1.34 -20.80 -7.10
C GLN A 219 0.26 -19.75 -7.31
N LYS A 220 0.10 -19.25 -8.54
CA LYS A 220 -0.97 -18.30 -8.90
C LYS A 220 -2.36 -18.92 -8.72
N ILE A 221 -2.54 -20.19 -9.08
CA ILE A 221 -3.81 -20.91 -8.84
C ILE A 221 -4.07 -21.06 -7.34
N LYS A 222 -3.06 -21.47 -6.56
CA LYS A 222 -3.17 -21.62 -5.11
C LYS A 222 -3.58 -20.31 -4.43
N TRP A 223 -2.97 -19.19 -4.80
CA TRP A 223 -3.36 -17.86 -4.29
C TRP A 223 -4.82 -17.53 -4.59
N ARG A 224 -5.28 -17.78 -5.82
CA ARG A 224 -6.67 -17.52 -6.21
C ARG A 224 -7.67 -18.38 -5.44
N LEU A 225 -7.36 -19.66 -5.25
CA LEU A 225 -8.19 -20.54 -4.44
C LEU A 225 -8.26 -20.11 -2.97
N ASN A 226 -7.16 -19.62 -2.41
CA ASN A 226 -7.16 -19.12 -1.03
C ASN A 226 -7.99 -17.82 -0.89
N LEU A 227 -7.85 -16.88 -1.81
CA LEU A 227 -8.68 -15.68 -1.84
C LEU A 227 -10.19 -16.03 -1.94
N LEU A 228 -10.55 -16.99 -2.80
CA LEU A 228 -11.94 -17.41 -2.98
C LEU A 228 -12.51 -18.07 -1.72
N LYS A 229 -11.75 -18.96 -1.06
CA LYS A 229 -12.21 -19.60 0.18
C LYS A 229 -12.57 -18.57 1.24
N VAL A 230 -11.75 -17.56 1.42
CA VAL A 230 -12.01 -16.53 2.44
C VAL A 230 -13.24 -15.70 2.11
N LEU A 231 -13.46 -15.34 0.85
CA LEU A 231 -14.66 -14.63 0.42
C LEU A 231 -15.95 -15.42 0.71
N ILE A 232 -15.92 -16.75 0.49
CA ILE A 232 -17.08 -17.63 0.75
C ILE A 232 -17.33 -17.79 2.26
N PHE A 233 -16.27 -17.95 3.06
CA PHE A 233 -16.42 -18.18 4.51
C PHE A 233 -16.62 -16.89 5.32
N SER A 234 -16.20 -15.71 4.81
CA SER A 234 -16.45 -14.42 5.46
C SER A 234 -17.87 -13.88 5.24
N SER A 235 -18.67 -14.50 4.36
CA SER A 235 -20.08 -14.15 4.16
C SER A 235 -21.03 -14.72 5.23
N ASN A 236 -20.52 -15.53 6.16
CA ASN A 236 -21.31 -16.19 7.20
C ASN A 236 -21.08 -15.64 8.62
N VAL A 237 -20.55 -14.40 8.77
CA VAL A 237 -20.42 -13.72 10.07
C VAL A 237 -21.06 -12.34 9.99
#